data_108018a290c7cc691aaf8eafce45a1eb
#
_entry.id   108018a290c7cc691aaf8eafce45a1eb
#
_cell.length_a   1.000
_cell.length_b   1.000
_cell.length_c   1.000
_cell.angle_alpha   90.00
_cell.angle_beta   90.00
_cell.angle_gamma   90.00
#
_symmetry.space_group_name_H-M   'P 1'
#
loop_
_entity.id
_entity.type
_entity.pdbx_description
1 polymer ?
#
loop_
_entity_poly.entity_id
_entity_poly.type
_entity_poly.pdbx_seq_one_letter_code
_entity_poly.pdbx_strand_id
1 'polypeptide(L)' 'MNTFKITFDFELEVDCEEENINDSVLNWIMQNGLYPLYKVEIVNS' A
#
# COMPACT_ATOMS: atom_id res chain seq x y z
N MET A 1 3.14 13.08 -6.97
CA MET A 1 2.92 12.03 -5.97
C MET A 1 1.57 11.37 -6.23
N ASN A 2 1.53 10.06 -6.13
CA ASN A 2 0.33 9.28 -6.41
C ASN A 2 -0.34 8.84 -5.13
N THR A 3 -1.65 8.64 -5.19
CA THR A 3 -2.40 8.05 -4.08
C THR A 3 -2.75 6.62 -4.46
N PHE A 4 -2.37 5.69 -3.62
CA PHE A 4 -2.65 4.27 -3.81
C PHE A 4 -3.61 3.78 -2.74
N LYS A 5 -4.49 2.87 -3.14
CA LYS A 5 -5.38 2.18 -2.23
C LYS A 5 -4.89 0.75 -2.08
N ILE A 6 -4.64 0.37 -0.85
CA ILE A 6 -4.14 -0.97 -0.52
C ILE A 6 -5.24 -1.69 0.24
N THR A 7 -5.66 -2.83 -0.28
CA THR A 7 -6.75 -3.60 0.30
C THR A 7 -6.19 -4.90 0.90
N PHE A 8 -6.41 -5.06 2.19
CA PHE A 8 -6.17 -6.31 2.92
C PHE A 8 -7.54 -6.88 3.27
N ASP A 9 -7.82 -7.05 4.56
CA ASP A 9 -9.17 -7.25 5.08
C ASP A 9 -9.87 -5.90 5.26
N PHE A 10 -9.11 -4.84 5.18
CA PHE A 10 -9.55 -3.46 5.28
C PHE A 10 -8.85 -2.64 4.20
N GLU A 11 -9.27 -1.41 4.00
CA GLU A 11 -8.70 -0.54 3.00
C GLU A 11 -7.83 0.54 3.64
N LEU A 12 -6.73 0.85 2.97
CA LEU A 12 -5.75 1.83 3.44
C LEU A 12 -5.29 2.66 2.25
N GLU A 13 -5.16 3.97 2.43
CA GLU A 13 -4.64 4.84 1.38
C GLU A 13 -3.25 5.34 1.76
N VAL A 14 -2.35 5.34 0.78
CA VAL A 14 -0.96 5.76 0.95
C VAL A 14 -0.60 6.71 -0.19
N ASP A 15 0.02 7.84 0.15
CA ASP A 15 0.54 8.77 -0.83
C ASP A 15 2.04 8.57 -0.96
N CYS A 16 2.49 8.20 -2.15
CA CYS A 16 3.91 8.02 -2.42
C CYS A 16 4.17 7.99 -3.92
N GLU A 17 5.42 7.98 -4.31
CA GLU A 17 5.79 7.81 -5.69
C GLU A 17 5.52 6.38 -6.13
N GLU A 18 5.17 6.21 -7.40
CA GLU A 18 4.84 4.90 -7.95
C GLU A 18 5.98 3.89 -7.73
N GLU A 19 7.22 4.33 -7.87
CA GLU A 19 8.37 3.46 -7.71
C GLU A 19 8.59 3.01 -6.26
N ASN A 20 7.99 3.72 -5.31
CA ASN A 20 8.16 3.46 -3.88
C ASN A 20 7.02 2.70 -3.24
N ILE A 21 5.96 2.41 -4.00
CA ILE A 21 4.76 1.80 -3.41
C ILE A 21 5.04 0.43 -2.80
N ASN A 22 5.83 -0.39 -3.47
CA ASN A 22 6.14 -1.72 -2.96
C ASN A 22 6.89 -1.65 -1.63
N ASP A 23 7.86 -0.76 -1.54
CA ASP A 23 8.62 -0.57 -0.31
C ASP A 23 7.74 -0.05 0.81
N SER A 24 6.85 0.88 0.50
CA SER A 24 5.93 1.44 1.48
C SER A 24 4.99 0.36 2.04
N VAL A 25 4.45 -0.48 1.16
CA VAL A 25 3.57 -1.56 1.58
C VAL A 25 4.31 -2.58 2.44
N LEU A 26 5.51 -2.96 2.03
CA LEU A 26 6.31 -3.93 2.78
C LEU A 26 6.68 -3.39 4.15
N ASN A 27 7.06 -2.12 4.25
CA ASN A 27 7.35 -1.51 5.54
C ASN A 27 6.12 -1.51 6.45
N TRP A 28 4.97 -1.18 5.90
CA TRP A 28 3.74 -1.17 6.68
C TRP A 28 3.41 -2.56 7.22
N ILE A 29 3.53 -3.58 6.36
CA ILE A 29 3.26 -4.97 6.74
C ILE A 29 4.22 -5.41 7.86
N MET A 30 5.49 -5.09 7.73
CA MET A 30 6.48 -5.47 8.72
C MET A 30 6.21 -4.83 10.08
N GLN A 31 5.67 -3.62 10.08
CA GLN A 31 5.39 -2.90 11.32
C GLN A 31 4.08 -3.31 11.98
N ASN A 32 3.10 -3.72 11.19
CA ASN A 32 1.73 -3.90 11.65
C ASN A 32 1.27 -5.36 11.67
N GLY A 33 2.07 -6.28 11.16
CA GLY A 33 1.75 -7.68 11.16
C GLY A 33 1.83 -8.29 9.78
N LEU A 34 1.51 -9.57 9.68
CA LEU A 34 1.61 -10.30 8.42
C LEU A 34 0.28 -10.31 7.70
N TYR A 35 0.29 -9.75 6.50
CA TYR A 35 -0.85 -9.79 5.59
C TYR A 35 -0.37 -10.41 4.30
N PRO A 36 -0.46 -11.72 4.14
CA PRO A 36 0.15 -12.43 3.01
C PRO A 36 -0.43 -12.07 1.66
N LEU A 37 -1.69 -11.62 1.65
CA LEU A 37 -2.35 -11.24 0.40
C LEU A 37 -2.88 -9.82 0.53
N TYR A 38 -2.57 -9.02 -0.47
CA TYR A 38 -3.08 -7.65 -0.54
C TYR A 38 -3.22 -7.25 -2.01
N LYS A 39 -4.01 -6.20 -2.23
CA LYS A 39 -4.25 -5.65 -3.55
C LYS A 39 -3.89 -4.18 -3.53
N VAL A 40 -3.19 -3.72 -4.57
CA VAL A 40 -2.80 -2.33 -4.70
C VAL A 40 -3.45 -1.75 -5.95
N GLU A 41 -4.11 -0.60 -5.80
CA GLU A 41 -4.74 0.10 -6.89
C GLU A 41 -4.33 1.55 -6.86
N ILE A 42 -4.14 2.14 -8.06
CA ILE A 42 -3.88 3.56 -8.14
C ILE A 42 -5.21 4.29 -8.10
N VAL A 43 -5.32 5.26 -7.20
CA VAL A 43 -6.54 6.03 -7.02
C VAL A 43 -6.43 7.37 -7.72
N ASN A 44 -5.25 7.98 -7.62
CA ASN A 44 -5.00 9.28 -8.20
C ASN A 44 -3.53 9.39 -8.56
N SER A 45 -3.27 9.88 -9.73
CA SER A 45 -1.89 10.04 -10.21
C SER A 45 -1.61 11.46 -10.68
#